data_62a7dd6ee183f70932870dfdbb3355fd
#
_entry.id   62a7dd6ee183f70932870dfdbb3355fd
#
_cell.length_a   1.000
_cell.length_b   1.000
_cell.length_c   1.000
_cell.angle_alpha   90.00
_cell.angle_beta   90.00
_cell.angle_gamma   90.00
#
_symmetry.space_group_name_H-M   'P 1'
#
loop_
_entity.id
_entity.type
_entity.pdbx_description
1 polymer ?
#
loop_
_entity_poly.entity_id
_entity_poly.type
_entity_poly.pdbx_seq_one_letter_code
_entity_poly.pdbx_strand_id
1 'polypeptide(L)'
;MTESTENRGLCPICRKGHLVATQRLRVFEPNGKRVEVQLQTSVCDACGETTTNAFQHRENLRALAARKAHYGDLLMGEEILALRKRYGLTQQQASRIFGKGKIAFSRYESETSYPDESMTLLLTMAIEKTDAMKWLADKAGVELPLWTERCEDEQRARTHVAGPPRLRGASHPYPPTANAATPSR
;
A
#
# COMPACT_ATOMS: atom_id res chain seq x y z
N MET A 1 -3.46 18.78 35.39
CA MET A 1 -2.33 18.37 34.51
C MET A 1 -1.99 16.96 34.91
N THR A 2 -2.64 15.99 34.30
CA THR A 2 -2.39 14.55 34.53
C THR A 2 -1.41 14.11 33.45
N GLU A 3 -0.14 14.00 33.82
CA GLU A 3 0.85 13.30 33.00
C GLU A 3 0.39 11.85 32.85
N SER A 4 -0.06 11.53 31.64
CA SER A 4 -0.24 10.16 31.22
C SER A 4 1.15 9.51 31.26
N THR A 5 1.38 8.66 32.23
CA THR A 5 2.50 7.72 32.30
C THR A 5 2.33 6.72 31.16
N GLU A 6 2.56 7.19 29.91
CA GLU A 6 2.66 6.31 28.76
C GLU A 6 3.80 5.32 29.03
N ASN A 7 3.47 4.05 28.96
CA ASN A 7 4.39 2.93 29.07
C ASN A 7 5.48 3.09 27.96
N ARG A 8 6.53 3.85 28.30
CA ARG A 8 7.65 4.15 27.40
C ARG A 8 8.42 2.86 27.19
N GLY A 9 8.21 2.24 26.04
CA GLY A 9 8.90 1.00 25.67
C GLY A 9 10.41 1.17 25.70
N LEU A 10 11.11 0.12 26.05
CA LEU A 10 12.58 0.08 26.00
C LEU A 10 13.04 0.18 24.56
N CYS A 11 14.13 0.92 24.29
CA CYS A 11 14.69 1.05 22.96
C CYS A 11 15.18 -0.31 22.43
N PRO A 12 14.72 -0.77 21.26
CA PRO A 12 15.14 -2.06 20.70
C PRO A 12 16.59 -2.04 20.21
N ILE A 13 17.17 -0.87 19.98
CA ILE A 13 18.53 -0.70 19.44
C ILE A 13 19.56 -0.76 20.57
N CYS A 14 19.51 0.17 21.52
CA CYS A 14 20.50 0.26 22.58
C CYS A 14 20.13 -0.52 23.85
N ARG A 15 18.82 -0.86 24.03
CA ARG A 15 18.27 -1.57 25.19
C ARG A 15 18.51 -0.89 26.54
N LYS A 16 18.88 0.40 26.55
CA LYS A 16 19.18 1.19 27.76
C LYS A 16 18.19 2.35 27.93
N GLY A 17 17.86 3.03 26.86
CA GLY A 17 16.99 4.20 26.89
C GLY A 17 15.53 3.83 26.62
N HIS A 18 14.67 4.82 26.79
CA HIS A 18 13.23 4.72 26.56
C HIS A 18 12.83 5.48 25.30
N LEU A 19 11.74 5.03 24.67
CA LEU A 19 11.22 5.65 23.46
C LEU A 19 10.28 6.80 23.81
N VAL A 20 10.59 8.00 23.34
CA VAL A 20 9.78 9.20 23.50
C VAL A 20 9.04 9.44 22.18
N ALA A 21 7.70 9.49 22.23
CA ALA A 21 6.88 9.77 21.06
C ALA A 21 7.17 11.18 20.50
N THR A 22 7.32 11.27 19.18
CA THR A 22 7.55 12.52 18.46
C THR A 22 6.84 12.47 17.10
N GLN A 23 6.84 13.58 16.37
CA GLN A 23 6.27 13.69 15.05
C GLN A 23 7.31 14.20 14.06
N ARG A 24 7.26 13.69 12.84
CA ARG A 24 8.07 14.16 11.72
C ARG A 24 7.16 14.66 10.61
N LEU A 25 7.38 15.88 10.16
CA LEU A 25 6.68 16.44 9.01
C LEU A 25 7.28 15.90 7.72
N ARG A 26 6.44 15.41 6.81
CA ARG A 26 6.79 15.13 5.43
C ARG A 26 5.96 16.01 4.52
N VAL A 27 6.62 16.68 3.58
CA VAL A 27 5.99 17.62 2.65
C VAL A 27 6.00 17.00 1.26
N PHE A 28 4.89 17.14 0.55
CA PHE A 28 4.69 16.75 -0.84
C PHE A 28 4.15 17.96 -1.60
N GLU A 29 4.40 18.04 -2.89
CA GLU A 29 3.96 19.18 -3.72
C GLU A 29 3.29 18.74 -5.02
N PRO A 30 2.23 17.90 -4.97
CA PRO A 30 1.50 17.50 -6.17
C PRO A 30 0.84 18.72 -6.83
N ASN A 31 1.01 18.86 -8.14
CA ASN A 31 0.46 20.00 -8.90
C ASN A 31 0.85 21.38 -8.32
N GLY A 32 2.03 21.50 -7.71
CA GLY A 32 2.48 22.73 -7.07
C GLY A 32 1.73 23.11 -5.78
N LYS A 33 0.88 22.22 -5.26
CA LYS A 33 0.16 22.42 -3.99
C LYS A 33 0.92 21.73 -2.86
N ARG A 34 1.25 22.48 -1.82
CA ARG A 34 1.93 21.93 -0.63
C ARG A 34 0.95 21.11 0.20
N VAL A 35 1.29 19.84 0.41
CA VAL A 35 0.55 18.87 1.23
C VAL A 35 1.48 18.40 2.34
N GLU A 36 1.09 18.68 3.57
CA GLU A 36 1.86 18.33 4.76
C GLU A 36 1.26 17.10 5.44
N VAL A 37 2.11 16.11 5.70
CA VAL A 37 1.71 14.88 6.40
C VAL A 37 2.56 14.73 7.65
N GLN A 38 1.92 14.72 8.81
CA GLN A 38 2.58 14.46 10.08
C GLN A 38 2.69 12.96 10.31
N LEU A 39 3.91 12.47 10.46
CA LEU A 39 4.22 11.07 10.70
C LEU A 39 4.64 10.87 12.16
N GLN A 40 4.03 9.90 12.81
CA GLN A 40 4.34 9.54 14.19
C GLN A 40 5.61 8.69 14.23
N THR A 41 6.55 9.06 15.08
CA THR A 41 7.79 8.33 15.33
C THR A 41 8.08 8.32 16.82
N SER A 42 9.09 7.57 17.24
CA SER A 42 9.61 7.60 18.60
C SER A 42 11.14 7.72 18.56
N VAL A 43 11.69 8.57 19.38
CA VAL A 43 13.14 8.77 19.51
C VAL A 43 13.60 8.24 20.85
N CYS A 44 14.71 7.52 20.87
CA CYS A 44 15.34 7.05 22.11
C CYS A 44 16.04 8.18 22.84
N ASP A 45 15.77 8.33 24.14
CA ASP A 45 16.40 9.35 25.01
C ASP A 45 17.89 9.10 25.29
N ALA A 46 18.36 7.84 25.13
CA ALA A 46 19.75 7.48 25.41
C ALA A 46 20.64 7.45 24.16
N CYS A 47 20.16 6.93 23.01
CA CYS A 47 20.98 6.78 21.81
C CYS A 47 20.53 7.67 20.64
N GLY A 48 19.42 8.40 20.77
CA GLY A 48 18.90 9.27 19.72
C GLY A 48 18.30 8.55 18.51
N GLU A 49 18.29 7.21 18.50
CA GLU A 49 17.78 6.44 17.35
C GLU A 49 16.27 6.59 17.20
N THR A 50 15.82 6.70 15.95
CA THR A 50 14.40 6.87 15.63
C THR A 50 13.78 5.53 15.23
N THR A 51 12.65 5.20 15.84
CA THR A 51 11.90 3.98 15.56
C THR A 51 10.42 4.27 15.35
N THR A 52 9.69 3.27 14.85
CA THR A 52 8.24 3.36 14.67
C THR A 52 7.62 2.05 15.13
N ASN A 53 6.70 2.09 16.08
CA ASN A 53 5.96 0.90 16.50
C ASN A 53 4.82 0.56 15.52
N ALA A 54 4.20 -0.61 15.71
CA ALA A 54 3.15 -1.09 14.81
C ALA A 54 1.91 -0.18 14.75
N PHE A 55 1.55 0.47 15.85
CA PHE A 55 0.44 1.43 15.88
C PHE A 55 0.80 2.69 15.09
N GLN A 56 1.93 3.32 15.40
CA GLN A 56 2.44 4.48 14.66
C GLN A 56 2.57 4.19 13.17
N HIS A 57 3.07 3.00 12.82
CA HIS A 57 3.21 2.59 11.42
C HIS A 57 1.85 2.55 10.70
N ARG A 58 0.81 1.97 11.32
CA ARG A 58 -0.54 1.95 10.72
C ARG A 58 -1.12 3.35 10.55
N GLU A 59 -0.98 4.20 11.57
CA GLU A 59 -1.48 5.59 11.49
C GLU A 59 -0.71 6.37 10.42
N ASN A 60 0.59 6.18 10.31
CA ASN A 60 1.41 6.78 9.26
C ASN A 60 0.97 6.34 7.86
N LEU A 61 0.68 5.04 7.68
CA LEU A 61 0.16 4.54 6.40
C LEU A 61 -1.21 5.17 6.06
N ARG A 62 -2.10 5.33 7.04
CA ARG A 62 -3.40 6.00 6.85
C ARG A 62 -3.21 7.47 6.46
N ALA A 63 -2.35 8.20 7.19
CA ALA A 63 -2.06 9.60 6.90
C ALA A 63 -1.43 9.78 5.51
N LEU A 64 -0.51 8.89 5.14
CA LEU A 64 0.09 8.89 3.80
C LEU A 64 -0.93 8.56 2.70
N ALA A 65 -1.83 7.60 2.93
CA ALA A 65 -2.88 7.27 1.97
C ALA A 65 -3.90 8.41 1.79
N ALA A 66 -4.25 9.10 2.87
CA ALA A 66 -5.21 10.21 2.84
C ALA A 66 -4.75 11.37 1.94
N ARG A 67 -3.44 11.55 1.71
CA ARG A 67 -2.93 12.59 0.83
C ARG A 67 -3.35 12.41 -0.64
N LYS A 68 -3.80 11.21 -1.06
CA LYS A 68 -4.30 10.96 -2.43
C LYS A 68 -5.39 11.94 -2.84
N ALA A 69 -6.22 12.40 -1.90
CA ALA A 69 -7.27 13.39 -2.17
C ALA A 69 -6.74 14.72 -2.76
N HIS A 70 -5.45 15.02 -2.59
CA HIS A 70 -4.80 16.23 -3.10
C HIS A 70 -4.08 16.03 -4.44
N TYR A 71 -4.03 14.81 -4.96
CA TYR A 71 -3.27 14.48 -6.17
C TYR A 71 -4.07 14.62 -7.46
N GLY A 72 -5.41 14.63 -7.37
CA GLY A 72 -6.24 14.56 -8.59
C GLY A 72 -5.91 13.32 -9.39
N ASP A 73 -5.58 13.49 -10.66
CA ASP A 73 -5.22 12.42 -11.58
C ASP A 73 -3.75 11.95 -11.44
N LEU A 74 -2.90 12.70 -10.72
CA LEU A 74 -1.51 12.30 -10.51
C LEU A 74 -1.41 11.00 -9.71
N LEU A 75 -0.43 10.19 -10.07
CA LEU A 75 -0.07 9.01 -9.30
C LEU A 75 0.84 9.38 -8.14
N MET A 76 0.60 8.76 -6.98
CA MET A 76 1.52 8.81 -5.85
C MET A 76 2.77 7.97 -6.12
N GLY A 77 3.88 8.31 -5.50
CA GLY A 77 5.13 7.57 -5.65
C GLY A 77 4.99 6.08 -5.35
N GLU A 78 4.15 5.71 -4.36
CA GLU A 78 3.88 4.32 -4.02
C GLU A 78 3.12 3.57 -5.12
N GLU A 79 2.24 4.23 -5.88
CA GLU A 79 1.52 3.62 -7.01
C GLU A 79 2.49 3.32 -8.16
N ILE A 80 3.41 4.24 -8.43
CA ILE A 80 4.46 4.06 -9.43
C ILE A 80 5.45 2.96 -9.02
N LEU A 81 5.85 2.95 -7.75
CA LEU A 81 6.67 1.89 -7.18
C LEU A 81 5.98 0.52 -7.27
N ALA A 82 4.68 0.46 -6.97
CA ALA A 82 3.88 -0.76 -7.04
C ALA A 82 3.82 -1.30 -8.48
N LEU A 83 3.59 -0.44 -9.49
CA LEU A 83 3.64 -0.81 -10.90
C LEU A 83 4.98 -1.46 -11.25
N ARG A 84 6.08 -0.81 -10.90
CA ARG A 84 7.42 -1.32 -11.20
C ARG A 84 7.69 -2.67 -10.52
N LYS A 85 7.39 -2.77 -9.24
CA LYS A 85 7.59 -4.01 -8.46
C LYS A 85 6.68 -5.15 -8.90
N ARG A 86 5.49 -4.84 -9.38
CA ARG A 86 4.57 -5.83 -9.93
C ARG A 86 5.22 -6.70 -11.03
N TYR A 87 6.07 -6.11 -11.84
CA TYR A 87 6.74 -6.79 -12.95
C TYR A 87 8.22 -7.12 -12.68
N GLY A 88 8.73 -6.90 -11.46
CA GLY A 88 10.11 -7.18 -11.09
C GLY A 88 11.14 -6.25 -11.71
N LEU A 89 10.75 -5.05 -12.12
CA LEU A 89 11.62 -4.11 -12.84
C LEU A 89 12.51 -3.29 -11.89
N THR A 90 13.68 -2.97 -12.34
CA THR A 90 14.53 -1.91 -11.77
C THR A 90 14.02 -0.53 -12.19
N GLN A 91 14.39 0.53 -11.46
CA GLN A 91 14.04 1.91 -11.83
C GLN A 91 14.55 2.30 -13.21
N GLN A 92 15.74 1.82 -13.60
CA GLN A 92 16.33 2.09 -14.93
C GLN A 92 15.56 1.38 -16.04
N GLN A 93 15.15 0.13 -15.84
CA GLN A 93 14.32 -0.61 -16.80
C GLN A 93 12.96 0.07 -16.98
N ALA A 94 12.31 0.46 -15.90
CA ALA A 94 11.06 1.21 -15.97
C ALA A 94 11.24 2.54 -16.70
N SER A 95 12.29 3.31 -16.38
CA SER A 95 12.59 4.55 -17.10
C SER A 95 12.77 4.33 -18.60
N ARG A 96 13.43 3.22 -19.00
CA ARG A 96 13.61 2.86 -20.41
C ARG A 96 12.29 2.51 -21.10
N ILE A 97 11.44 1.70 -20.45
CA ILE A 97 10.12 1.32 -20.98
C ILE A 97 9.27 2.55 -21.28
N PHE A 98 9.27 3.53 -20.38
CA PHE A 98 8.48 4.75 -20.51
C PHE A 98 9.20 5.90 -21.20
N GLY A 99 10.35 5.65 -21.87
CA GLY A 99 11.09 6.65 -22.66
C GLY A 99 11.63 7.82 -21.84
N LYS A 100 11.90 7.62 -20.56
CA LYS A 100 12.41 8.65 -19.64
C LYS A 100 13.90 8.46 -19.31
N GLY A 101 14.54 9.51 -18.79
CA GLY A 101 15.94 9.44 -18.34
C GLY A 101 16.11 8.46 -17.16
N LYS A 102 17.33 7.92 -17.00
CA LYS A 102 17.67 6.84 -16.05
C LYS A 102 17.20 7.08 -14.59
N ILE A 103 17.11 8.34 -14.15
CA ILE A 103 16.75 8.72 -12.78
C ILE A 103 15.28 9.13 -12.62
N ALA A 104 14.49 9.12 -13.70
CA ALA A 104 13.12 9.62 -13.66
C ALA A 104 12.25 8.84 -12.67
N PHE A 105 12.27 7.51 -12.73
CA PHE A 105 11.49 6.67 -11.81
C PHE A 105 11.93 6.81 -10.36
N SER A 106 13.22 6.98 -10.08
CA SER A 106 13.70 7.27 -8.73
C SER A 106 13.09 8.55 -8.17
N ARG A 107 12.98 9.60 -9.01
CA ARG A 107 12.38 10.88 -8.62
C ARG A 107 10.86 10.78 -8.48
N TYR A 108 10.19 10.04 -9.35
CA TYR A 108 8.74 9.81 -9.27
C TYR A 108 8.37 9.00 -8.02
N GLU A 109 9.09 7.92 -7.74
CA GLU A 109 8.85 7.08 -6.56
C GLU A 109 9.13 7.80 -5.23
N SER A 110 10.14 8.70 -5.20
CA SER A 110 10.45 9.53 -4.03
C SER A 110 9.62 10.80 -3.94
N GLU A 111 8.85 11.12 -5.00
CA GLU A 111 8.05 12.34 -5.15
C GLU A 111 8.89 13.63 -5.08
N THR A 112 10.14 13.56 -5.51
CA THR A 112 10.98 14.75 -5.74
C THR A 112 10.68 15.43 -7.07
N SER A 113 10.03 14.73 -7.99
CA SER A 113 9.34 15.30 -9.16
C SER A 113 8.13 14.42 -9.49
N TYR A 114 7.19 15.00 -10.19
CA TYR A 114 5.95 14.31 -10.59
C TYR A 114 5.94 14.07 -12.10
N PRO A 115 5.27 12.99 -12.58
CA PRO A 115 5.04 12.79 -14.00
C PRO A 115 4.22 13.95 -14.58
N ASP A 116 4.51 14.32 -15.83
CA ASP A 116 3.63 15.20 -16.63
C ASP A 116 2.31 14.49 -16.97
N GLU A 117 1.34 15.22 -17.49
CA GLU A 117 0.01 14.69 -17.82
C GLU A 117 0.08 13.49 -18.75
N SER A 118 0.88 13.57 -19.83
CA SER A 118 1.04 12.49 -20.80
C SER A 118 1.65 11.24 -20.15
N MET A 119 2.63 11.44 -19.28
CA MET A 119 3.25 10.35 -18.55
C MET A 119 2.32 9.75 -17.51
N THR A 120 1.54 10.57 -16.81
CA THR A 120 0.50 10.12 -15.85
C THR A 120 -0.50 9.22 -16.57
N LEU A 121 -1.01 9.64 -17.72
CA LEU A 121 -1.94 8.85 -18.52
C LEU A 121 -1.32 7.51 -18.97
N LEU A 122 -0.07 7.53 -19.43
CA LEU A 122 0.65 6.32 -19.87
C LEU A 122 0.89 5.34 -18.72
N LEU A 123 1.27 5.85 -17.54
CA LEU A 123 1.44 5.04 -16.33
C LEU A 123 0.11 4.45 -15.87
N THR A 124 -0.97 5.23 -15.86
CA THR A 124 -2.31 4.77 -15.50
C THR A 124 -2.76 3.66 -16.45
N MET A 125 -2.58 3.85 -17.77
CA MET A 125 -2.88 2.81 -18.75
C MET A 125 -2.08 1.53 -18.49
N ALA A 126 -0.80 1.63 -18.15
CA ALA A 126 0.03 0.46 -17.84
C ALA A 126 -0.35 -0.24 -16.52
N ILE A 127 -0.92 0.49 -15.56
CA ILE A 127 -1.46 -0.07 -14.31
C ILE A 127 -2.75 -0.85 -14.59
N GLU A 128 -3.65 -0.28 -15.38
CA GLU A 128 -4.98 -0.84 -15.63
C GLU A 128 -4.99 -1.95 -16.69
N LYS A 129 -4.08 -1.85 -17.67
CA LYS A 129 -4.03 -2.74 -18.84
C LYS A 129 -2.69 -3.45 -18.90
N THR A 130 -2.66 -4.71 -18.48
CA THR A 130 -1.45 -5.54 -18.52
C THR A 130 -0.86 -5.67 -19.92
N ASP A 131 -1.73 -5.79 -20.94
CA ASP A 131 -1.30 -5.90 -22.34
C ASP A 131 -0.60 -4.63 -22.83
N ALA A 132 -1.02 -3.44 -22.37
CA ALA A 132 -0.34 -2.19 -22.69
C ALA A 132 1.07 -2.17 -22.06
N MET A 133 1.21 -2.61 -20.82
CA MET A 133 2.51 -2.71 -20.17
C MET A 133 3.44 -3.68 -20.92
N LYS A 134 2.93 -4.84 -21.35
CA LYS A 134 3.68 -5.82 -22.13
C LYS A 134 4.15 -5.23 -23.47
N TRP A 135 3.24 -4.58 -24.18
CA TRP A 135 3.55 -3.93 -25.46
C TRP A 135 4.64 -2.85 -25.31
N LEU A 136 4.55 -2.01 -24.28
CA LEU A 136 5.56 -0.98 -23.99
C LEU A 136 6.92 -1.60 -23.70
N ALA A 137 6.96 -2.66 -22.89
CA ALA A 137 8.19 -3.37 -22.54
C ALA A 137 8.84 -3.99 -23.78
N ASP A 138 8.05 -4.65 -24.64
CA ASP A 138 8.52 -5.25 -25.88
C ASP A 138 9.10 -4.20 -26.85
N LYS A 139 8.43 -3.05 -26.98
CA LYS A 139 8.92 -1.92 -27.79
C LYS A 139 10.23 -1.34 -27.25
N ALA A 140 10.42 -1.33 -25.94
CA ALA A 140 11.65 -0.86 -25.29
C ALA A 140 12.77 -1.93 -25.29
N GLY A 141 12.48 -3.17 -25.70
CA GLY A 141 13.39 -4.30 -25.60
C GLY A 141 13.77 -4.61 -24.15
N VAL A 142 12.79 -4.58 -23.25
CA VAL A 142 12.96 -4.87 -21.82
C VAL A 142 12.07 -6.05 -21.45
N GLU A 143 12.66 -7.08 -20.90
CA GLU A 143 11.91 -8.21 -20.37
C GLU A 143 11.20 -7.85 -19.06
N LEU A 144 10.04 -8.46 -18.84
CA LEU A 144 9.28 -8.35 -17.60
C LEU A 144 9.52 -9.63 -16.76
N PRO A 145 10.41 -9.60 -15.75
CA PRO A 145 10.83 -10.82 -15.04
C PRO A 145 9.69 -11.60 -14.39
N LEU A 146 8.66 -10.89 -13.91
CA LEU A 146 7.51 -11.49 -13.22
C LEU A 146 6.25 -11.55 -14.09
N TRP A 147 6.38 -11.48 -15.42
CA TRP A 147 5.22 -11.45 -16.32
C TRP A 147 4.34 -12.68 -16.20
N THR A 148 4.90 -13.88 -16.28
CA THR A 148 4.15 -15.14 -16.22
C THR A 148 3.40 -15.30 -14.91
N GLU A 149 4.07 -15.04 -13.79
CA GLU A 149 3.45 -15.11 -12.46
C GLU A 149 2.25 -14.17 -12.34
N ARG A 150 2.37 -12.95 -12.88
CA ARG A 150 1.28 -11.96 -12.81
C ARG A 150 0.10 -12.31 -13.70
N CYS A 151 0.33 -12.88 -14.88
CA CYS A 151 -0.74 -13.40 -15.72
C CYS A 151 -1.51 -14.53 -15.03
N GLU A 152 -0.82 -15.44 -14.36
CA GLU A 152 -1.45 -16.52 -13.60
C GLU A 152 -2.25 -15.99 -12.40
N ASP A 153 -1.72 -15.03 -11.64
CA ASP A 153 -2.42 -14.40 -10.52
C ASP A 153 -3.71 -13.71 -10.97
N GLU A 154 -3.68 -13.00 -12.10
CA GLU A 154 -4.87 -12.35 -12.67
C GLU A 154 -5.90 -13.36 -13.15
N GLN A 155 -5.49 -14.47 -13.75
CA GLN A 155 -6.39 -15.53 -14.14
C GLN A 155 -7.04 -16.18 -12.93
N ARG A 156 -6.27 -16.46 -11.87
CA ARG A 156 -6.80 -16.98 -10.60
C ARG A 156 -7.80 -16.02 -9.97
N ALA A 157 -7.50 -14.72 -9.94
CA ALA A 157 -8.40 -13.71 -9.40
C ALA A 157 -9.72 -13.65 -10.18
N ARG A 158 -9.69 -13.71 -11.52
CA ARG A 158 -10.88 -13.73 -12.37
C ARG A 158 -11.74 -14.99 -12.15
N THR A 159 -11.14 -16.15 -11.97
CA THR A 159 -11.86 -17.40 -11.68
C THR A 159 -12.49 -17.41 -10.29
N HIS A 160 -11.86 -16.78 -9.30
CA HIS A 160 -12.44 -16.64 -7.97
C HIS A 160 -13.66 -15.70 -7.92
N VAL A 161 -13.69 -14.68 -8.75
CA VAL A 161 -14.83 -13.73 -8.83
C VAL A 161 -15.99 -14.33 -9.63
N ALA A 162 -15.71 -15.24 -10.56
CA ALA A 162 -16.73 -15.88 -11.41
C ALA A 162 -17.40 -17.11 -10.77
N GLY A 163 -17.01 -17.50 -9.58
CA GLY A 163 -17.70 -18.60 -8.84
C GLY A 163 -19.10 -18.17 -8.41
N PRO A 164 -20.13 -19.06 -8.53
CA PRO A 164 -21.47 -18.74 -8.07
C PRO A 164 -21.42 -18.35 -6.58
N PRO A 165 -22.22 -17.35 -6.15
CA PRO A 165 -22.26 -16.96 -4.75
C PRO A 165 -22.62 -18.21 -3.94
N ARG A 166 -21.76 -18.63 -3.04
CA ARG A 166 -22.09 -19.66 -2.07
C ARG A 166 -23.22 -19.13 -1.21
N LEU A 167 -24.44 -19.51 -1.55
CA LEU A 167 -25.57 -19.37 -0.66
C LEU A 167 -25.16 -20.04 0.65
N ARG A 168 -24.97 -19.25 1.71
CA ARG A 168 -24.80 -19.80 3.05
C ARG A 168 -26.02 -20.66 3.31
N GLY A 169 -25.75 -21.96 3.39
CA GLY A 169 -26.72 -22.99 3.48
C GLY A 169 -27.70 -22.76 4.59
N ALA A 170 -28.90 -23.19 4.27
CA ALA A 170 -30.07 -23.22 5.08
C ALA A 170 -29.79 -23.64 6.51
N SER A 171 -30.39 -22.87 7.41
CA SER A 171 -30.72 -23.21 8.78
C SER A 171 -30.86 -24.70 9.06
N HIS A 172 -30.15 -25.20 10.02
CA HIS A 172 -30.44 -26.45 10.68
C HIS A 172 -31.90 -26.47 11.11
N PRO A 173 -32.68 -27.50 10.75
CA PRO A 173 -34.00 -27.69 11.33
C PRO A 173 -33.80 -28.04 12.83
N TYR A 174 -34.41 -27.27 13.68
CA TYR A 174 -34.55 -27.56 15.11
C TYR A 174 -35.24 -28.92 15.30
N PRO A 175 -34.76 -29.83 16.13
CA PRO A 175 -35.46 -31.07 16.43
C PRO A 175 -36.76 -30.74 17.21
N PRO A 176 -37.88 -31.43 16.93
CA PRO A 176 -39.12 -31.20 17.64
C PRO A 176 -38.95 -31.60 19.13
N THR A 177 -39.33 -30.68 20.03
CA THR A 177 -39.44 -30.94 21.46
C THR A 177 -40.50 -32.00 21.69
N ALA A 178 -40.09 -33.13 22.25
CA ALA A 178 -41.02 -34.14 22.74
C ALA A 178 -41.84 -33.59 23.90
N ASN A 179 -43.15 -33.44 23.71
CA ASN A 179 -44.13 -33.16 24.76
C ASN A 179 -44.23 -34.37 25.69
N ALA A 180 -43.93 -34.09 26.94
CA ALA A 180 -44.15 -35.03 28.03
C ALA A 180 -45.61 -35.29 28.26
N ALA A 181 -45.93 -36.57 28.33
CA ALA A 181 -47.23 -37.08 28.61
C ALA A 181 -47.74 -36.69 30.02
N THR A 182 -48.99 -36.35 30.11
CA THR A 182 -49.80 -36.19 31.33
C THR A 182 -50.06 -37.57 31.92
N PRO A 183 -49.95 -37.73 33.25
CA PRO A 183 -50.56 -38.89 33.91
C PRO A 183 -51.96 -38.50 34.45
N SER A 184 -52.96 -39.34 34.08
CA SER A 184 -54.27 -39.33 34.70
C SER A 184 -54.25 -40.01 36.05
N ARG A 185 -55.00 -39.44 36.95
CA ARG A 185 -55.57 -39.84 38.23
C ARG A 185 -54.92 -39.29 39.46
#